data_0601ca259711fa1e459d4d12c5c34674
#
_entry.id   0601ca259711fa1e459d4d12c5c34674
#
_cell.length_a   1.000
_cell.length_b   1.000
_cell.length_c   1.000
_cell.angle_alpha   90.00
_cell.angle_beta   90.00
_cell.angle_gamma   90.00
#
_symmetry.space_group_name_H-M   'P 1'
#
loop_
_entity.id
_entity.type
_entity.pdbx_description
1 polymer ?
#
loop_
_entity_poly.entity_id
_entity_poly.type
_entity_poly.pdbx_seq_one_letter_code
_entity_poly.pdbx_strand_id
1 'polypeptide(L)'
;LVKWAALEVLLGSDHWSIIWLIPLLARGAMPYIFWRLDYASSSGLGSALVEGLSRQRILISLLFVAVALTVALSMAMQLEILLLFVPVSLLIYLWWKHVSYQKLDGFNGDCAGALVEFLELGLLLSLATYTGYRL
;
A
#
# COMPACT_ATOMS: atom_id res chain seq x y z
N LEU A 1 -7.74 -12.71 -10.85
CA LEU A 1 -7.16 -14.05 -10.87
C LEU A 1 -5.86 -14.15 -10.08
N VAL A 2 -4.85 -13.28 -10.31
CA VAL A 2 -3.54 -13.36 -9.64
C VAL A 2 -3.64 -13.14 -8.13
N LYS A 3 -4.40 -12.13 -7.67
CA LYS A 3 -4.66 -11.93 -6.23
C LYS A 3 -5.32 -13.15 -5.59
N TRP A 4 -6.24 -13.79 -6.30
CA TRP A 4 -6.93 -15.00 -5.81
C TRP A 4 -5.95 -16.15 -5.62
N ALA A 5 -5.12 -16.44 -6.60
CA ALA A 5 -4.10 -17.49 -6.50
C ALA A 5 -3.11 -17.24 -5.35
N ALA A 6 -2.68 -15.99 -5.16
CA ALA A 6 -1.83 -15.63 -4.03
C ALA A 6 -2.53 -15.83 -2.67
N LEU A 7 -3.81 -15.46 -2.58
CA LEU A 7 -4.60 -15.66 -1.36
C LEU A 7 -4.82 -17.15 -1.04
N GLU A 8 -5.05 -17.99 -2.04
CA GLU A 8 -5.22 -19.43 -1.86
C GLU A 8 -3.97 -20.06 -1.22
N VAL A 9 -2.77 -19.69 -1.69
CA VAL A 9 -1.51 -20.12 -1.09
C VAL A 9 -1.38 -19.64 0.37
N LEU A 10 -1.74 -18.39 0.63
CA LEU A 10 -1.57 -17.77 1.94
C LEU A 10 -2.58 -18.28 2.98
N LEU A 11 -3.82 -18.55 2.59
CA LEU A 11 -4.85 -19.09 3.49
C LEU A 11 -4.50 -20.48 4.00
N GLY A 12 -3.73 -21.27 3.24
CA GLY A 12 -3.22 -22.56 3.66
C GLY A 12 -1.93 -22.51 4.50
N SER A 13 -1.43 -21.32 4.80
CA SER A 13 -0.14 -21.12 5.49
C SER A 13 -0.29 -20.52 6.89
N ASP A 14 0.78 -20.58 7.69
CA ASP A 14 0.85 -19.95 9.01
C ASP A 14 0.86 -18.41 8.92
N HIS A 15 1.02 -17.85 7.71
CA HIS A 15 1.08 -16.40 7.45
C HIS A 15 -0.28 -15.77 7.11
N TRP A 16 -1.40 -16.51 7.21
CA TRP A 16 -2.73 -16.01 6.86
C TRP A 16 -3.13 -14.74 7.62
N SER A 17 -2.67 -14.57 8.85
CA SER A 17 -2.96 -13.39 9.68
C SER A 17 -2.36 -12.09 9.12
N ILE A 18 -1.30 -12.19 8.31
CA ILE A 18 -0.61 -11.05 7.70
C ILE A 18 -1.42 -10.47 6.53
N ILE A 19 -2.30 -11.26 5.92
CA ILE A 19 -3.12 -10.84 4.78
C ILE A 19 -3.88 -9.54 5.10
N TRP A 20 -4.37 -9.38 6.34
CA TRP A 20 -5.12 -8.20 6.76
C TRP A 20 -4.30 -6.90 6.81
N LEU A 21 -2.98 -7.01 6.98
CA LEU A 21 -2.09 -5.85 6.97
C LEU A 21 -1.89 -5.27 5.58
N ILE A 22 -1.97 -6.08 4.55
CA ILE A 22 -1.70 -5.66 3.16
C ILE A 22 -2.64 -4.53 2.72
N PRO A 23 -3.98 -4.65 2.80
CA PRO A 23 -4.87 -3.56 2.44
C PRO A 23 -4.75 -2.35 3.39
N LEU A 24 -4.41 -2.57 4.66
CA LEU A 24 -4.17 -1.49 5.62
C LEU A 24 -2.94 -0.66 5.21
N LEU A 25 -1.84 -1.32 4.86
CA LEU A 25 -0.62 -0.66 4.38
C LEU A 25 -0.84 0.06 3.05
N ALA A 26 -1.49 -0.60 2.10
CA ALA A 26 -1.74 -0.03 0.78
C ALA A 26 -2.60 1.25 0.86
N ARG A 27 -3.60 1.30 1.72
CA ARG A 27 -4.50 2.46 1.88
C ARG A 27 -3.99 3.49 2.89
N GLY A 28 -3.25 3.05 3.90
CA GLY A 28 -2.78 3.94 4.97
C GLY A 28 -1.79 5.01 4.50
N ALA A 29 -1.06 4.76 3.41
CA ALA A 29 -0.16 5.73 2.81
C ALA A 29 -0.87 6.78 1.92
N MET A 30 -2.15 6.57 1.54
CA MET A 30 -2.87 7.43 0.60
C MET A 30 -2.96 8.89 1.03
N PRO A 31 -3.31 9.26 2.28
CA PRO A 31 -3.35 10.65 2.70
C PRO A 31 -2.02 11.37 2.52
N TYR A 32 -0.90 10.70 2.77
CA TYR A 32 0.43 11.26 2.55
C TYR A 32 0.72 11.48 1.07
N ILE A 33 0.34 10.53 0.21
CA ILE A 33 0.53 10.60 -1.23
C ILE A 33 -0.26 11.77 -1.82
N PHE A 34 -1.55 11.92 -1.47
CA PHE A 34 -2.38 13.04 -1.90
C PHE A 34 -1.85 14.40 -1.42
N TRP A 35 -1.23 14.44 -0.26
CA TRP A 35 -0.64 15.67 0.26
C TRP A 35 0.69 16.04 -0.42
N ARG A 36 1.47 15.04 -0.82
CA ARG A 36 2.86 15.24 -1.29
C ARG A 36 2.96 15.35 -2.81
N LEU A 37 2.03 14.78 -3.55
CA LEU A 37 2.02 14.79 -5.01
C LEU A 37 1.07 15.86 -5.54
N ASP A 38 1.47 16.52 -6.64
CA ASP A 38 0.65 17.51 -7.31
C ASP A 38 -0.59 16.84 -7.91
N TYR A 39 -1.78 17.31 -7.52
CA TYR A 39 -3.03 16.79 -8.01
C TYR A 39 -3.36 17.40 -9.36
N ALA A 40 -3.40 16.58 -10.42
CA ALA A 40 -3.53 17.02 -11.81
C ALA A 40 -4.94 17.47 -12.19
N SER A 41 -5.97 17.16 -11.40
CA SER A 41 -7.37 17.47 -11.74
C SER A 41 -7.94 18.54 -10.82
N SER A 42 -8.44 19.62 -11.39
CA SER A 42 -9.15 20.68 -10.66
C SER A 42 -10.58 20.33 -10.31
N SER A 43 -11.12 19.20 -10.81
CA SER A 43 -12.50 18.76 -10.59
C SER A 43 -12.55 17.26 -10.30
N GLY A 44 -13.48 16.85 -9.42
CA GLY A 44 -13.75 15.46 -9.10
C GLY A 44 -13.66 15.14 -7.59
N LEU A 45 -13.99 13.90 -7.23
CA LEU A 45 -13.98 13.44 -5.82
C LEU A 45 -12.60 13.56 -5.16
N GLY A 46 -11.53 13.43 -5.93
CA GLY A 46 -10.18 13.55 -5.42
C GLY A 46 -9.78 14.98 -5.04
N SER A 47 -10.26 16.01 -5.75
CA SER A 47 -9.99 17.42 -5.42
C SER A 47 -10.60 17.79 -4.07
N ALA A 48 -11.82 17.35 -3.80
CA ALA A 48 -12.48 17.54 -2.50
C ALA A 48 -11.73 16.85 -1.34
N LEU A 49 -11.11 15.69 -1.61
CA LEU A 49 -10.26 15.01 -0.62
C LEU A 49 -8.98 15.81 -0.34
N VAL A 50 -8.34 16.34 -1.39
CA VAL A 50 -7.09 17.14 -1.24
C VAL A 50 -7.38 18.42 -0.47
N GLU A 51 -8.45 19.14 -0.78
CA GLU A 51 -8.88 20.35 -0.05
C GLU A 51 -9.20 20.08 1.43
N GLY A 52 -9.73 18.89 1.74
CA GLY A 52 -10.03 18.45 3.10
C GLY A 52 -8.83 17.92 3.90
N LEU A 53 -7.67 17.69 3.26
CA LEU A 53 -6.49 17.15 3.92
C LEU A 53 -5.76 18.23 4.75
N SER A 54 -5.93 18.16 6.07
CA SER A 54 -5.11 18.93 7.00
C SER A 54 -3.87 18.12 7.41
N ARG A 55 -2.76 18.82 7.72
CA ARG A 55 -1.54 18.20 8.26
C ARG A 55 -1.83 17.28 9.45
N GLN A 56 -2.78 17.68 10.30
CA GLN A 56 -3.18 16.90 11.47
C GLN A 56 -3.82 15.55 11.08
N ARG A 57 -4.72 15.54 10.10
CA ARG A 57 -5.37 14.30 9.61
C ARG A 57 -4.36 13.34 8.99
N ILE A 58 -3.38 13.88 8.25
CA ILE A 58 -2.28 13.09 7.66
C ILE A 58 -1.45 12.46 8.77
N LEU A 59 -1.06 13.23 9.79
CA LEU A 59 -0.28 12.72 10.92
C LEU A 59 -1.04 11.64 11.71
N ILE A 60 -2.36 11.81 11.93
CA ILE A 60 -3.21 10.80 12.57
C ILE A 60 -3.26 9.52 11.74
N SER A 61 -3.43 9.63 10.43
CA SER A 61 -3.43 8.48 9.52
C SER A 61 -2.09 7.72 9.54
N LEU A 62 -0.98 8.45 9.46
CA LEU A 62 0.36 7.87 9.54
C LEU A 62 0.64 7.23 10.89
N LEU A 63 0.19 7.87 11.97
CA LEU A 63 0.29 7.31 13.33
C LEU A 63 -0.50 6.01 13.44
N PHE A 64 -1.72 5.96 12.89
CA PHE A 64 -2.54 4.75 12.88
C PHE A 64 -1.85 3.60 12.13
N VAL A 65 -1.26 3.88 10.96
CA VAL A 65 -0.48 2.89 10.20
C VAL A 65 0.75 2.44 10.97
N ALA A 66 1.47 3.37 11.61
CA ALA A 66 2.64 3.05 12.42
C ALA A 66 2.29 2.16 13.63
N VAL A 67 1.18 2.48 14.33
CA VAL A 67 0.68 1.66 15.44
C VAL A 67 0.27 0.27 14.95
N ALA A 68 -0.46 0.18 13.83
CA ALA A 68 -0.85 -1.10 13.25
C ALA A 68 0.36 -1.95 12.85
N LEU A 69 1.39 -1.33 12.28
CA LEU A 69 2.68 -1.98 11.99
C LEU A 69 3.37 -2.47 13.26
N THR A 70 3.41 -1.64 14.30
CA THR A 70 4.05 -2.00 15.58
C THR A 70 3.34 -3.17 16.24
N VAL A 71 2.00 -3.16 16.26
CA VAL A 71 1.19 -4.28 16.77
C VAL A 71 1.45 -5.55 15.97
N ALA A 72 1.47 -5.44 14.64
CA ALA A 72 1.75 -6.58 13.78
C ALA A 72 3.16 -7.15 13.99
N LEU A 73 4.15 -6.30 14.20
CA LEU A 73 5.52 -6.71 14.54
C LEU A 73 5.59 -7.39 15.90
N SER A 74 4.82 -6.91 16.88
CA SER A 74 4.79 -7.51 18.23
C SER A 74 4.08 -8.87 18.28
N MET A 75 3.16 -9.12 17.33
CA MET A 75 2.39 -10.36 17.24
C MET A 75 3.08 -11.47 16.40
N ALA A 76 4.41 -11.51 16.37
CA ALA A 76 5.23 -12.53 15.71
C ALA A 76 5.47 -12.35 14.20
N MET A 77 5.42 -11.14 13.70
CA MET A 77 5.95 -10.90 12.37
C MET A 77 7.46 -11.07 12.35
N GLN A 78 7.89 -11.99 11.54
CA GLN A 78 9.30 -12.16 11.24
C GLN A 78 9.82 -10.87 10.59
N LEU A 79 10.90 -10.32 11.12
CA LEU A 79 11.57 -9.13 10.57
C LEU A 79 11.81 -9.25 9.04
N GLU A 80 11.99 -10.48 8.56
CA GLU A 80 12.14 -10.81 7.15
C GLU A 80 10.97 -10.35 6.28
N ILE A 81 9.73 -10.48 6.74
CA ILE A 81 8.55 -10.03 5.98
C ILE A 81 8.51 -8.50 5.89
N LEU A 82 8.90 -7.80 6.95
CA LEU A 82 9.01 -6.34 6.91
C LEU A 82 10.11 -5.91 5.92
N LEU A 83 11.28 -6.56 5.98
CA LEU A 83 12.38 -6.31 5.04
C LEU A 83 12.00 -6.62 3.58
N LEU A 84 11.02 -7.48 3.37
CA LEU A 84 10.45 -7.74 2.05
C LEU A 84 9.43 -6.68 1.63
N PHE A 85 8.52 -6.30 2.53
CA PHE A 85 7.42 -5.38 2.22
C PHE A 85 7.87 -3.95 1.95
N VAL A 86 8.86 -3.46 2.69
CA VAL A 86 9.36 -2.08 2.53
C VAL A 86 9.94 -1.84 1.13
N PRO A 87 10.90 -2.62 0.63
CA PRO A 87 11.46 -2.39 -0.71
C PRO A 87 10.43 -2.62 -1.82
N VAL A 88 9.56 -3.63 -1.70
CA VAL A 88 8.50 -3.88 -2.69
C VAL A 88 7.56 -2.68 -2.78
N SER A 89 7.09 -2.16 -1.65
CA SER A 89 6.22 -0.97 -1.61
C SER A 89 6.90 0.26 -2.20
N LEU A 90 8.18 0.46 -1.87
CA LEU A 90 8.95 1.60 -2.36
C LEU A 90 9.17 1.53 -3.88
N LEU A 91 9.52 0.35 -4.40
CA LEU A 91 9.71 0.13 -5.84
C LEU A 91 8.41 0.37 -6.62
N ILE A 92 7.29 -0.16 -6.15
CA ILE A 92 5.98 0.06 -6.77
C ILE A 92 5.62 1.54 -6.74
N TYR A 93 5.79 2.22 -5.60
CA TYR A 93 5.51 3.64 -5.47
C TYR A 93 6.35 4.50 -6.41
N LEU A 94 7.66 4.29 -6.47
CA LEU A 94 8.57 5.05 -7.32
C LEU A 94 8.27 4.82 -8.81
N TRP A 95 8.05 3.57 -9.20
CA TRP A 95 7.66 3.23 -10.56
C TRP A 95 6.33 3.89 -10.94
N TRP A 96 5.30 3.76 -10.09
CA TRP A 96 3.99 4.32 -10.35
C TRP A 96 4.00 5.85 -10.39
N LYS A 97 4.72 6.49 -9.47
CA LYS A 97 4.94 7.94 -9.50
C LYS A 97 5.53 8.37 -10.84
N HIS A 98 6.60 7.70 -11.29
CA HIS A 98 7.25 8.02 -12.56
C HIS A 98 6.27 7.91 -13.75
N VAL A 99 5.52 6.80 -13.83
CA VAL A 99 4.53 6.57 -14.90
C VAL A 99 3.40 7.60 -14.87
N SER A 100 2.88 7.95 -13.69
CA SER A 100 1.80 8.93 -13.53
C SER A 100 2.21 10.32 -14.00
N TYR A 101 3.41 10.78 -13.62
CA TYR A 101 3.91 12.08 -14.06
C TYR A 101 4.23 12.13 -15.57
N GLN A 102 4.71 11.04 -16.15
CA GLN A 102 4.99 10.98 -17.58
C GLN A 102 3.73 10.97 -18.45
N LYS A 103 2.63 10.37 -17.98
CA LYS A 103 1.44 10.15 -18.80
C LYS A 103 0.30 11.12 -18.53
N LEU A 104 0.23 11.69 -17.34
CA LEU A 104 -0.93 12.44 -16.84
C LEU A 104 -0.56 13.82 -16.28
N ASP A 105 0.69 14.24 -16.38
CA ASP A 105 1.21 15.49 -15.83
C ASP A 105 0.89 15.70 -14.33
N GLY A 106 0.69 14.60 -13.60
CA GLY A 106 0.38 14.65 -12.18
C GLY A 106 -0.35 13.40 -11.68
N PHE A 107 -1.04 13.55 -10.56
CA PHE A 107 -1.69 12.47 -9.84
C PHE A 107 -3.20 12.74 -9.72
N ASN A 108 -4.04 11.74 -9.94
CA ASN A 108 -5.50 11.84 -9.81
C ASN A 108 -6.07 10.67 -8.99
N GLY A 109 -7.39 10.67 -8.76
CA GLY A 109 -8.08 9.65 -7.99
C GLY A 109 -7.92 8.24 -8.57
N ASP A 110 -7.95 8.10 -9.89
CA ASP A 110 -7.79 6.80 -10.56
C ASP A 110 -6.36 6.29 -10.42
N CYS A 111 -5.36 7.19 -10.50
CA CYS A 111 -3.97 6.86 -10.20
C CYS A 111 -3.78 6.38 -8.76
N ALA A 112 -4.49 7.01 -7.80
CA ALA A 112 -4.48 6.59 -6.41
C ALA A 112 -5.05 5.19 -6.25
N GLY A 113 -6.21 4.94 -6.84
CA GLY A 113 -6.85 3.62 -6.84
C GLY A 113 -5.96 2.54 -7.44
N ALA A 114 -5.38 2.81 -8.62
CA ALA A 114 -4.48 1.90 -9.28
C ALA A 114 -3.21 1.62 -8.45
N LEU A 115 -2.65 2.63 -7.79
CA LEU A 115 -1.49 2.43 -6.89
C LEU A 115 -1.83 1.49 -5.73
N VAL A 116 -3.02 1.65 -5.10
CA VAL A 116 -3.47 0.73 -4.05
C VAL A 116 -3.54 -0.69 -4.57
N GLU A 117 -4.13 -0.91 -5.75
CA GLU A 117 -4.25 -2.22 -6.37
C GLU A 117 -2.88 -2.86 -6.66
N PHE A 118 -1.92 -2.07 -7.17
CA PHE A 118 -0.55 -2.55 -7.42
C PHE A 118 0.21 -2.86 -6.12
N LEU A 119 0.04 -2.04 -5.08
CA LEU A 119 0.62 -2.30 -3.77
C LEU A 119 0.06 -3.58 -3.15
N GLU A 120 -1.27 -3.75 -3.15
CA GLU A 120 -1.89 -4.97 -2.65
C GLU A 120 -1.41 -6.21 -3.43
N LEU A 121 -1.38 -6.12 -4.76
CA LEU A 121 -0.92 -7.22 -5.60
C LEU A 121 0.54 -7.58 -5.34
N GLY A 122 1.42 -6.57 -5.32
CA GLY A 122 2.85 -6.78 -5.09
C GLY A 122 3.16 -7.36 -3.72
N LEU A 123 2.49 -6.88 -2.67
CA LEU A 123 2.65 -7.39 -1.31
C LEU A 123 2.09 -8.81 -1.16
N LEU A 124 0.93 -9.11 -1.75
CA LEU A 124 0.37 -10.47 -1.75
C LEU A 124 1.29 -11.45 -2.47
N LEU A 125 1.78 -11.10 -3.66
CA LEU A 125 2.69 -11.94 -4.42
C LEU A 125 4.01 -12.16 -3.70
N SER A 126 4.59 -11.11 -3.12
CA SER A 126 5.84 -11.24 -2.39
C SER A 126 5.70 -12.13 -1.16
N LEU A 127 4.58 -12.02 -0.42
CA LEU A 127 4.30 -12.89 0.72
C LEU A 127 4.04 -14.34 0.29
N ALA A 128 3.26 -14.56 -0.77
CA ALA A 128 2.98 -15.89 -1.30
C ALA A 128 4.26 -16.58 -1.80
N THR A 129 5.13 -15.84 -2.46
CA THR A 129 6.43 -16.35 -2.94
C THR A 129 7.34 -16.71 -1.76
N TYR A 130 7.41 -15.83 -0.74
CA TYR A 130 8.18 -16.08 0.48
C TYR A 130 7.68 -17.34 1.22
N THR A 131 6.35 -17.50 1.32
CA THR A 131 5.74 -18.68 1.93
C THR A 131 6.01 -19.96 1.14
N GLY A 132 5.87 -19.91 -0.19
CA GLY A 132 6.13 -21.05 -1.05
C GLY A 132 7.61 -21.50 -1.10
N TYR A 133 8.55 -20.59 -0.77
CA TYR A 133 9.97 -20.92 -0.68
C TYR A 133 10.37 -21.60 0.63
N ARG A 134 9.51 -21.51 1.66
CA ARG A 134 9.73 -22.13 2.98
C ARG A 134 9.01 -23.47 3.16
N LEU A 135 8.14 -23.86 2.22
CA LEU A 135 7.50 -25.17 2.15
C LEU A 135 8.39 -26.16 1.42
#